data_69b51734360305db108528cbcd959346
#
_entry.id   69b51734360305db108528cbcd959346
#
_cell.length_a   1.000
_cell.length_b   1.000
_cell.length_c   1.000
_cell.angle_alpha   90.00
_cell.angle_beta   90.00
_cell.angle_gamma   90.00
#
_symmetry.space_group_name_H-M   'P 1'
#
loop_
_entity.id
_entity.type
_entity.pdbx_description
1 polymer ?
#
loop_
_entity_poly.entity_id
_entity_poly.type
_entity_poly.pdbx_seq_one_letter_code
_entity_poly.pdbx_strand_id
1 'polypeptide(L)'
;NKNFLARFRGWIQAAATLLTNIHIPNLFKGKIYQGNVKTMCVPGLNCYSCPAATGACPIGAFQAVVGSSKFKFTYYITGFFILLGVLLGRFICGFLCPFGWFQDLLHKIPGKKLSTAKLKPLRYLKYVILVVFVILLPAFVTNSLGMGDPFFCKYICPQGVLEGAIPLALANSGIRAALGHLFTFKFTILALFIILSILFYRPFCKWICPLGAIYSLFNKVSFLKIQVDHEKCVGCQKCSRVCKMDVNVVDTPNHPECIRCGECMKACPTDAICYHYGFSTKKQAENKN
;
A
#
# COMPACT_ATOMS: atom_id res chain seq x y z
N ASN A 1 -25.36 7.45 6.62
CA ASN A 1 -24.32 8.35 6.04
C ASN A 1 -23.39 7.54 5.12
N LYS A 2 -23.84 7.26 3.88
CA LYS A 2 -23.12 6.44 2.89
C LYS A 2 -21.73 6.98 2.52
N ASN A 3 -21.48 8.27 2.76
CA ASN A 3 -20.24 8.96 2.38
C ASN A 3 -19.28 9.24 3.56
N PHE A 4 -19.58 8.74 4.77
CA PHE A 4 -18.79 9.01 5.97
C PHE A 4 -17.32 8.61 5.81
N LEU A 5 -17.04 7.37 5.43
CA LEU A 5 -15.67 6.88 5.24
C LEU A 5 -14.87 7.72 4.23
N ALA A 6 -15.49 8.08 3.12
CA ALA A 6 -14.84 8.89 2.09
C ALA A 6 -14.59 10.34 2.56
N ARG A 7 -15.48 10.89 3.40
CA ARG A 7 -15.35 12.25 3.95
C ARG A 7 -14.20 12.33 4.97
N PHE A 8 -14.12 11.34 5.86
CA PHE A 8 -13.13 11.30 6.94
C PHE A 8 -11.87 10.50 6.59
N ARG A 9 -11.69 10.10 5.33
CA ARG A 9 -10.57 9.28 4.88
C ARG A 9 -9.21 9.78 5.36
N GLY A 10 -8.92 11.07 5.25
CA GLY A 10 -7.65 11.66 5.68
C GLY A 10 -7.41 11.52 7.17
N TRP A 11 -8.44 11.70 7.99
CA TRP A 11 -8.37 11.50 9.44
C TRP A 11 -8.19 10.04 9.83
N ILE A 12 -8.88 9.13 9.14
CA ILE A 12 -8.72 7.68 9.35
C ILE A 12 -7.29 7.25 9.02
N GLN A 13 -6.71 7.75 7.92
CA GLN A 13 -5.33 7.48 7.55
C GLN A 13 -4.34 8.05 8.56
N ALA A 14 -4.56 9.27 9.05
CA ALA A 14 -3.73 9.88 10.10
C ALA A 14 -3.78 9.04 11.38
N ALA A 15 -4.97 8.68 11.84
CA ALA A 15 -5.15 7.83 13.02
C ALA A 15 -4.49 6.45 12.85
N ALA A 16 -4.66 5.81 11.69
CA ALA A 16 -4.01 4.53 11.39
C ALA A 16 -2.48 4.66 11.39
N THR A 17 -1.93 5.75 10.85
CA THR A 17 -0.48 6.01 10.86
C THR A 17 0.04 6.22 12.28
N LEU A 18 -0.69 6.96 13.12
CA LEU A 18 -0.34 7.14 14.53
C LEU A 18 -0.40 5.83 15.30
N LEU A 19 -1.45 5.02 15.11
CA LEU A 19 -1.60 3.72 15.77
C LEU A 19 -0.50 2.72 15.38
N THR A 20 -0.05 2.75 14.13
CA THR A 20 1.06 1.89 13.68
C THR A 20 2.43 2.40 14.08
N ASN A 21 2.54 3.66 14.55
CA ASN A 21 3.77 4.34 14.93
C ASN A 21 3.65 5.04 16.31
N ILE A 22 3.13 4.35 17.32
CA ILE A 22 2.87 4.93 18.64
C ILE A 22 4.14 5.40 19.35
N HIS A 23 5.28 4.75 19.09
CA HIS A 23 6.53 5.03 19.77
C HIS A 23 7.28 6.26 19.21
N ILE A 24 6.56 7.34 18.90
CA ILE A 24 7.11 8.61 18.38
C ILE A 24 8.30 9.15 19.20
N PRO A 25 8.34 9.09 20.54
CA PRO A 25 9.50 9.54 21.30
C PRO A 25 10.81 8.86 20.93
N ASN A 26 10.76 7.63 20.40
CA ASN A 26 11.94 6.90 19.98
C ASN A 26 12.60 7.49 18.73
N LEU A 27 11.86 8.26 17.90
CA LEU A 27 12.41 9.01 16.77
C LEU A 27 13.48 10.00 17.25
N PHE A 28 13.22 10.67 18.36
CA PHE A 28 14.15 11.66 18.95
C PHE A 28 15.29 10.99 19.73
N LYS A 29 15.04 9.81 20.31
CA LYS A 29 16.05 9.04 21.06
C LYS A 29 16.95 8.22 20.16
N GLY A 30 16.65 8.06 18.87
CA GLY A 30 17.39 7.24 17.92
C GLY A 30 17.43 5.74 18.30
N LYS A 31 16.44 5.25 19.01
CA LYS A 31 16.34 3.84 19.46
C LYS A 31 15.17 3.15 18.76
N ILE A 32 15.43 1.99 18.17
CA ILE A 32 14.38 1.16 17.56
C ILE A 32 13.62 0.43 18.68
N TYR A 33 12.28 0.53 18.65
CA TYR A 33 11.44 -0.26 19.55
C TYR A 33 11.58 -1.75 19.27
N GLN A 34 11.78 -2.55 20.32
CA GLN A 34 12.02 -4.00 20.25
C GLN A 34 11.04 -4.83 21.10
N GLY A 35 9.88 -4.28 21.44
CA GLY A 35 8.87 -5.00 22.24
C GLY A 35 8.20 -6.14 21.45
N ASN A 36 7.54 -7.06 22.17
CA ASN A 36 6.88 -8.25 21.60
C ASN A 36 5.87 -7.95 20.50
N VAL A 37 5.20 -6.78 20.54
CA VAL A 37 4.23 -6.39 19.53
C VAL A 37 4.88 -6.20 18.14
N LYS A 38 6.19 -5.93 18.08
CA LYS A 38 6.91 -5.77 16.81
C LYS A 38 7.03 -7.08 16.01
N THR A 39 6.76 -8.23 16.60
CA THR A 39 6.66 -9.51 15.89
C THR A 39 5.37 -9.64 15.07
N MET A 40 4.34 -8.83 15.39
CA MET A 40 3.09 -8.81 14.65
C MET A 40 3.19 -7.92 13.42
N CYS A 41 2.58 -8.34 12.32
CA CYS A 41 2.52 -7.53 11.10
C CYS A 41 1.40 -6.49 11.16
N VAL A 42 1.72 -5.27 10.67
CA VAL A 42 0.71 -4.24 10.43
C VAL A 42 0.11 -4.40 9.02
N PRO A 43 -1.13 -3.96 8.77
CA PRO A 43 -1.78 -4.19 7.47
C PRO A 43 -1.16 -3.38 6.32
N GLY A 44 -0.55 -2.24 6.62
CA GLY A 44 0.02 -1.30 5.65
C GLY A 44 1.54 -1.43 5.47
N LEU A 45 2.08 -0.64 4.55
CA LEU A 45 3.53 -0.51 4.38
C LEU A 45 4.09 0.39 5.49
N ASN A 46 4.79 -0.19 6.45
CA ASN A 46 5.43 0.48 7.58
C ASN A 46 6.80 -0.15 7.84
N CYS A 47 7.87 0.63 7.96
CA CYS A 47 9.21 0.07 8.01
C CYS A 47 9.52 -0.58 9.36
N TYR A 48 10.05 -1.83 9.36
CA TYR A 48 10.51 -2.49 10.58
C TYR A 48 11.61 -1.69 11.30
N SER A 49 12.49 -1.03 10.53
CA SER A 49 13.60 -0.23 11.08
C SER A 49 13.14 1.16 11.56
N CYS A 50 11.86 1.51 11.45
CA CYS A 50 11.33 2.75 12.00
C CYS A 50 11.40 2.72 13.54
N PRO A 51 12.00 3.75 14.19
CA PRO A 51 12.04 3.85 15.65
C PRO A 51 10.65 3.87 16.30
N ALA A 52 9.69 4.52 15.62
CA ALA A 52 8.32 4.67 16.12
C ALA A 52 7.43 3.46 15.83
N ALA A 53 7.82 2.56 14.92
CA ALA A 53 6.97 1.47 14.45
C ALA A 53 6.63 0.47 15.56
N THR A 54 5.34 0.24 15.74
CA THR A 54 4.79 -0.73 16.70
C THR A 54 4.88 -2.15 16.18
N GLY A 55 4.67 -2.37 14.87
CA GLY A 55 4.66 -3.68 14.24
C GLY A 55 5.55 -3.78 13.01
N ALA A 56 5.69 -4.99 12.47
CA ALA A 56 6.54 -5.31 11.34
C ALA A 56 5.84 -5.03 9.99
N CYS A 57 6.64 -4.64 8.99
CA CYS A 57 6.17 -4.56 7.61
C CYS A 57 5.88 -5.97 7.07
N PRO A 58 4.67 -6.23 6.53
CA PRO A 58 4.31 -7.57 6.05
C PRO A 58 5.14 -8.00 4.83
N ILE A 59 5.61 -7.08 3.99
CA ILE A 59 6.51 -7.40 2.87
C ILE A 59 7.90 -7.78 3.36
N GLY A 60 8.42 -7.08 4.37
CA GLY A 60 9.70 -7.43 4.99
C GLY A 60 9.65 -8.80 5.64
N ALA A 61 8.60 -9.08 6.41
CA ALA A 61 8.35 -10.37 7.03
C ALA A 61 8.20 -11.49 5.98
N PHE A 62 7.51 -11.23 4.87
CA PHE A 62 7.35 -12.22 3.79
C PHE A 62 8.67 -12.55 3.11
N GLN A 63 9.51 -11.54 2.81
CA GLN A 63 10.85 -11.79 2.26
C GLN A 63 11.73 -12.59 3.22
N ALA A 64 11.66 -12.30 4.53
CA ALA A 64 12.41 -13.07 5.54
C ALA A 64 11.96 -14.54 5.56
N VAL A 65 10.66 -14.82 5.48
CA VAL A 65 10.12 -16.19 5.43
C VAL A 65 10.53 -16.90 4.14
N VAL A 66 10.44 -16.24 2.99
CA VAL A 66 10.87 -16.80 1.70
C VAL A 66 12.38 -17.07 1.69
N GLY A 67 13.18 -16.13 2.18
CA GLY A 67 14.64 -16.27 2.28
C GLY A 67 15.11 -17.33 3.27
N SER A 68 14.28 -17.68 4.25
CA SER A 68 14.56 -18.76 5.22
C SER A 68 13.85 -20.08 4.90
N SER A 69 13.21 -20.20 3.74
CA SER A 69 12.38 -21.36 3.37
C SER A 69 13.12 -22.70 3.35
N LYS A 70 14.44 -22.67 3.14
CA LYS A 70 15.31 -23.87 3.24
C LYS A 70 15.37 -24.45 4.67
N PHE A 71 15.16 -23.62 5.70
CA PHE A 71 15.22 -24.05 7.10
C PHE A 71 13.83 -24.32 7.66
N LYS A 72 12.92 -23.32 7.59
CA LYS A 72 11.53 -23.46 8.05
C LYS A 72 10.64 -22.41 7.38
N PHE A 73 9.57 -22.87 6.72
CA PHE A 73 8.56 -21.98 6.17
C PHE A 73 7.48 -21.69 7.20
N THR A 74 7.29 -20.42 7.54
CA THR A 74 6.27 -19.98 8.50
C THR A 74 5.03 -19.47 7.76
N TYR A 75 3.91 -20.18 7.90
CA TYR A 75 2.64 -19.85 7.23
C TYR A 75 1.93 -18.62 7.78
N TYR A 76 2.38 -18.07 8.92
CA TYR A 76 1.75 -16.91 9.56
C TYR A 76 1.53 -15.73 8.60
N ILE A 77 2.57 -15.31 7.88
CA ILE A 77 2.48 -14.15 6.99
C ILE A 77 1.59 -14.41 5.77
N THR A 78 1.60 -15.63 5.25
CA THR A 78 0.73 -16.03 4.14
C THR A 78 -0.73 -16.01 4.58
N GLY A 79 -1.03 -16.59 5.75
CA GLY A 79 -2.36 -16.52 6.36
C GLY A 79 -2.82 -15.10 6.64
N PHE A 80 -1.92 -14.23 7.12
CA PHE A 80 -2.20 -12.82 7.33
C PHE A 80 -2.61 -12.10 6.03
N PHE A 81 -1.89 -12.34 4.92
CA PHE A 81 -2.25 -11.76 3.62
C PHE A 81 -3.59 -12.27 3.11
N ILE A 82 -3.86 -13.58 3.24
CA ILE A 82 -5.12 -14.17 2.82
C ILE A 82 -6.27 -13.59 3.65
N LEU A 83 -6.14 -13.57 4.96
CA LEU A 83 -7.16 -13.05 5.86
C LEU A 83 -7.51 -11.60 5.54
N LEU A 84 -6.53 -10.72 5.53
CA LEU A 84 -6.74 -9.30 5.26
C LEU A 84 -7.16 -9.04 3.81
N GLY A 85 -6.61 -9.79 2.87
CA GLY A 85 -6.96 -9.70 1.45
C GLY A 85 -8.42 -10.08 1.21
N VAL A 86 -8.89 -11.17 1.80
CA VAL A 86 -10.28 -11.62 1.68
C VAL A 86 -11.24 -10.68 2.42
N LEU A 87 -10.90 -10.20 3.62
CA LEU A 87 -11.77 -9.30 4.37
C LEU A 87 -11.87 -7.92 3.71
N LEU A 88 -10.74 -7.29 3.40
CA LEU A 88 -10.66 -5.88 3.07
C LEU A 88 -10.10 -5.59 1.67
N GLY A 89 -9.34 -6.52 1.06
CA GLY A 89 -8.66 -6.26 -0.21
C GLY A 89 -7.80 -4.98 -0.19
N ARG A 90 -7.85 -4.19 -1.24
CA ARG A 90 -7.09 -2.92 -1.33
C ARG A 90 -7.66 -1.74 -0.52
N PHE A 91 -8.72 -1.93 0.24
CA PHE A 91 -9.18 -0.93 1.22
C PHE A 91 -8.05 -0.55 2.19
N ILE A 92 -7.23 -1.53 2.59
CA ILE A 92 -6.04 -1.33 3.41
C ILE A 92 -5.12 -0.26 2.81
N CYS A 93 -4.86 -0.32 1.51
CA CYS A 93 -4.04 0.68 0.81
C CYS A 93 -4.70 2.07 0.80
N GLY A 94 -6.03 2.11 0.82
CA GLY A 94 -6.83 3.35 0.81
C GLY A 94 -6.89 4.07 2.13
N PHE A 95 -6.91 3.32 3.26
CA PHE A 95 -7.25 3.85 4.59
C PHE A 95 -6.22 3.56 5.68
N LEU A 96 -5.49 2.44 5.62
CA LEU A 96 -4.65 1.97 6.73
C LEU A 96 -3.15 2.05 6.44
N CYS A 97 -2.74 2.39 5.21
CA CYS A 97 -1.34 2.41 4.83
C CYS A 97 -0.67 3.78 5.08
N PRO A 98 0.33 3.87 5.97
CA PRO A 98 1.06 5.11 6.24
C PRO A 98 1.70 5.72 5.00
N PHE A 99 2.37 4.91 4.18
CA PHE A 99 3.00 5.39 2.95
C PHE A 99 1.98 5.85 1.90
N GLY A 100 0.79 5.24 1.90
CA GLY A 100 -0.33 5.70 1.07
C GLY A 100 -0.82 7.09 1.49
N TRP A 101 -0.88 7.35 2.80
CA TRP A 101 -1.23 8.67 3.33
C TRP A 101 -0.16 9.71 3.02
N PHE A 102 1.11 9.38 3.17
CA PHE A 102 2.23 10.24 2.79
C PHE A 102 2.15 10.70 1.32
N GLN A 103 1.89 9.77 0.38
CA GLN A 103 1.70 10.11 -1.03
C GLN A 103 0.45 10.99 -1.26
N ASP A 104 -0.64 10.76 -0.52
CA ASP A 104 -1.84 11.59 -0.59
C ASP A 104 -1.56 13.04 -0.13
N LEU A 105 -0.74 13.23 0.92
CA LEU A 105 -0.31 14.54 1.40
C LEU A 105 0.55 15.26 0.36
N LEU A 106 1.54 14.58 -0.21
CA LEU A 106 2.37 15.14 -1.28
C LEU A 106 1.55 15.56 -2.51
N HIS A 107 0.54 14.76 -2.86
CA HIS A 107 -0.32 15.08 -3.99
C HIS A 107 -1.24 16.28 -3.73
N LYS A 108 -1.43 16.74 -2.49
CA LYS A 108 -2.17 17.98 -2.18
C LYS A 108 -1.36 19.25 -2.47
N ILE A 109 -0.02 19.15 -2.54
CA ILE A 109 0.84 20.29 -2.88
C ILE A 109 0.42 20.85 -4.25
N PRO A 110 0.17 22.16 -4.38
CA PRO A 110 -0.24 22.76 -5.64
C PRO A 110 0.83 22.56 -6.72
N GLY A 111 0.41 22.33 -7.96
CA GLY A 111 1.28 22.08 -9.09
C GLY A 111 0.57 21.34 -10.22
N LYS A 112 1.27 21.12 -11.34
CA LYS A 112 0.74 20.38 -12.50
C LYS A 112 0.43 18.95 -12.11
N LYS A 113 -0.83 18.52 -12.26
CA LYS A 113 -1.26 17.14 -12.01
C LYS A 113 -1.39 16.41 -13.33
N LEU A 114 -0.65 15.32 -13.45
CA LEU A 114 -0.60 14.52 -14.68
C LEU A 114 -1.48 13.27 -14.52
N SER A 115 -2.23 12.93 -15.56
CA SER A 115 -3.03 11.72 -15.61
C SER A 115 -2.14 10.50 -15.88
N THR A 116 -2.40 9.41 -15.19
CA THR A 116 -1.73 8.12 -15.39
C THR A 116 -2.46 7.23 -16.41
N ALA A 117 -3.51 7.74 -17.07
CA ALA A 117 -4.35 6.95 -17.99
C ALA A 117 -3.56 6.36 -19.18
N LYS A 118 -2.55 7.07 -19.68
CA LYS A 118 -1.66 6.58 -20.76
C LYS A 118 -0.61 5.58 -20.26
N LEU A 119 -0.33 5.54 -18.96
CA LEU A 119 0.70 4.69 -18.33
C LEU A 119 0.10 3.39 -17.73
N LYS A 120 -1.04 2.94 -18.25
CA LYS A 120 -1.70 1.70 -17.79
C LYS A 120 -0.79 0.46 -17.81
N PRO A 121 0.07 0.22 -18.82
CA PRO A 121 0.96 -0.95 -18.84
C PRO A 121 1.93 -0.98 -17.64
N LEU A 122 2.33 0.18 -17.12
CA LEU A 122 3.26 0.27 -15.99
C LEU A 122 2.69 -0.34 -14.68
N ARG A 123 1.37 -0.55 -14.61
CA ARG A 123 0.71 -1.21 -13.48
C ARG A 123 1.13 -2.67 -13.31
N TYR A 124 1.59 -3.32 -14.36
CA TYR A 124 2.09 -4.71 -14.29
C TYR A 124 3.46 -4.81 -13.64
N LEU A 125 4.24 -3.71 -13.60
CA LEU A 125 5.58 -3.69 -13.00
C LEU A 125 5.59 -4.13 -11.54
N LYS A 126 4.57 -3.76 -10.75
CA LYS A 126 4.45 -4.20 -9.35
C LYS A 126 4.36 -5.72 -9.18
N TYR A 127 3.76 -6.43 -10.15
CA TYR A 127 3.68 -7.90 -10.12
C TYR A 127 5.03 -8.52 -10.48
N VAL A 128 5.75 -7.94 -11.44
CA VAL A 128 7.12 -8.33 -11.77
C VAL A 128 8.03 -8.13 -10.54
N ILE A 129 7.92 -6.98 -9.88
CA ILE A 129 8.68 -6.70 -8.65
C ILE A 129 8.30 -7.69 -7.54
N LEU A 130 7.02 -8.01 -7.36
CA LEU A 130 6.59 -9.01 -6.39
C LEU A 130 7.22 -10.38 -6.67
N VAL A 131 7.18 -10.85 -7.91
CA VAL A 131 7.71 -12.17 -8.25
C VAL A 131 9.25 -12.18 -8.17
N VAL A 132 9.91 -11.21 -8.80
CA VAL A 132 11.38 -11.21 -8.90
C VAL A 132 12.04 -10.80 -7.57
N PHE A 133 11.69 -9.63 -7.03
CA PHE A 133 12.44 -9.04 -5.89
C PHE A 133 11.93 -9.49 -4.52
N VAL A 134 10.71 -9.99 -4.42
CA VAL A 134 10.11 -10.40 -3.13
C VAL A 134 10.12 -11.92 -2.98
N ILE A 135 10.03 -12.68 -4.09
CA ILE A 135 9.97 -14.15 -4.05
C ILE A 135 11.26 -14.78 -4.59
N LEU A 136 11.58 -14.57 -5.87
CA LEU A 136 12.68 -15.31 -6.52
C LEU A 136 14.05 -14.95 -5.94
N LEU A 137 14.41 -13.67 -5.90
CA LEU A 137 15.73 -13.27 -5.40
C LEU A 137 15.98 -13.70 -3.95
N PRO A 138 15.06 -13.47 -2.98
CA PRO A 138 15.26 -13.97 -1.61
C PRO A 138 15.32 -15.49 -1.50
N ALA A 139 14.62 -16.22 -2.40
CA ALA A 139 14.60 -17.69 -2.37
C ALA A 139 15.90 -18.32 -2.91
N PHE A 140 16.49 -17.72 -3.96
CA PHE A 140 17.63 -18.33 -4.68
C PHE A 140 18.96 -17.68 -4.36
N VAL A 141 18.99 -16.36 -4.07
CA VAL A 141 20.23 -15.65 -3.75
C VAL A 141 20.39 -15.58 -2.24
N THR A 142 21.17 -16.50 -1.70
CA THR A 142 21.45 -16.59 -0.27
C THR A 142 22.82 -16.02 0.09
N ASN A 143 22.94 -15.47 1.29
CA ASN A 143 24.19 -15.00 1.86
C ASN A 143 25.06 -16.19 2.35
N SER A 144 26.25 -15.91 2.91
CA SER A 144 27.17 -16.90 3.47
C SER A 144 26.55 -17.77 4.58
N LEU A 145 25.47 -17.30 5.21
CA LEU A 145 24.74 -18.03 6.24
C LEU A 145 23.58 -18.87 5.68
N GLY A 146 23.40 -18.90 4.36
CA GLY A 146 22.33 -19.65 3.70
C GLY A 146 20.95 -18.97 3.76
N MET A 147 20.85 -17.73 4.25
CA MET A 147 19.61 -16.96 4.30
C MET A 147 19.54 -15.96 3.14
N GLY A 148 18.36 -15.80 2.56
CA GLY A 148 18.10 -14.84 1.48
C GLY A 148 18.03 -13.41 1.98
N ASP A 149 18.65 -12.49 1.24
CA ASP A 149 18.56 -11.05 1.51
C ASP A 149 17.18 -10.49 1.12
N PRO A 150 16.65 -9.52 1.86
CA PRO A 150 15.38 -8.86 1.51
C PRO A 150 15.57 -7.82 0.41
N PHE A 151 15.75 -8.26 -0.84
CA PHE A 151 16.15 -7.44 -2.00
C PHE A 151 15.24 -6.24 -2.23
N PHE A 152 13.92 -6.39 -2.15
CA PHE A 152 13.00 -5.27 -2.30
C PHE A 152 13.22 -4.19 -1.22
N CYS A 153 13.32 -4.60 0.05
CA CYS A 153 13.55 -3.67 1.16
C CYS A 153 14.93 -3.02 1.08
N LYS A 154 15.95 -3.78 0.62
CA LYS A 154 17.34 -3.33 0.56
C LYS A 154 17.58 -2.33 -0.57
N TYR A 155 16.95 -2.51 -1.75
CA TYR A 155 17.28 -1.73 -2.95
C TYR A 155 16.13 -0.83 -3.45
N ILE A 156 14.87 -1.21 -3.32
CA ILE A 156 13.76 -0.53 -3.99
C ILE A 156 12.89 0.28 -3.03
N CYS A 157 12.65 -0.22 -1.79
CA CYS A 157 11.68 0.38 -0.88
C CYS A 157 12.15 1.74 -0.33
N PRO A 158 11.45 2.86 -0.64
CA PRO A 158 11.78 4.19 -0.13
C PRO A 158 11.38 4.36 1.35
N GLN A 159 10.44 3.57 1.86
CA GLN A 159 9.91 3.66 3.21
C GLN A 159 11.01 3.45 4.27
N GLY A 160 11.95 2.54 3.99
CA GLY A 160 13.08 2.29 4.88
C GLY A 160 14.00 3.50 5.08
N VAL A 161 14.13 4.35 4.07
CA VAL A 161 14.86 5.62 4.20
C VAL A 161 14.02 6.66 4.91
N LEU A 162 12.76 6.82 4.51
CA LEU A 162 11.86 7.83 5.05
C LEU A 162 11.62 7.66 6.56
N GLU A 163 11.25 6.46 7.00
CA GLU A 163 10.87 6.20 8.39
C GLU A 163 12.01 5.63 9.25
N GLY A 164 13.04 5.05 8.64
CA GLY A 164 14.15 4.43 9.35
C GLY A 164 15.44 5.24 9.27
N ALA A 165 16.07 5.26 8.09
CA ALA A 165 17.42 5.80 7.97
C ALA A 165 17.51 7.31 8.26
N ILE A 166 16.56 8.13 7.80
CA ILE A 166 16.58 9.58 8.04
C ILE A 166 16.42 9.88 9.54
N PRO A 167 15.39 9.40 10.27
CA PRO A 167 15.27 9.69 11.70
C PRO A 167 16.45 9.17 12.52
N LEU A 168 16.96 7.98 12.23
CA LEU A 168 18.09 7.41 12.94
C LEU A 168 19.39 8.19 12.69
N ALA A 169 19.65 8.63 11.46
CA ALA A 169 20.81 9.44 11.13
C ALA A 169 20.76 10.84 11.73
N LEU A 170 19.56 11.41 11.88
CA LEU A 170 19.39 12.70 12.56
C LEU A 170 19.62 12.61 14.07
N ALA A 171 19.15 11.52 14.68
CA ALA A 171 19.24 11.32 16.12
C ALA A 171 20.62 10.78 16.59
N ASN A 172 21.40 10.12 15.71
CA ASN A 172 22.64 9.44 16.08
C ASN A 172 23.76 9.75 15.08
N SER A 173 24.83 10.41 15.59
CA SER A 173 26.00 10.80 14.80
C SER A 173 26.80 9.60 14.28
N GLY A 174 26.89 8.52 15.05
CA GLY A 174 27.57 7.29 14.64
C GLY A 174 26.89 6.62 13.44
N ILE A 175 25.56 6.55 13.43
CA ILE A 175 24.79 6.05 12.29
C ILE A 175 24.99 6.93 11.08
N ARG A 176 24.98 8.26 11.26
CA ARG A 176 25.21 9.22 10.18
C ARG A 176 26.61 9.06 9.54
N ALA A 177 27.65 8.81 10.35
CA ALA A 177 29.00 8.57 9.85
C ALA A 177 29.14 7.24 9.09
N ALA A 178 28.30 6.25 9.42
CA ALA A 178 28.30 4.93 8.77
C ALA A 178 27.45 4.86 7.48
N LEU A 179 26.80 5.96 7.07
CA LEU A 179 26.00 5.99 5.86
C LEU A 179 26.92 5.90 4.61
N GLY A 180 26.70 4.85 3.81
CA GLY A 180 27.46 4.57 2.59
C GLY A 180 26.64 4.79 1.30
N HIS A 181 27.18 4.34 0.17
CA HIS A 181 26.59 4.49 -1.16
C HIS A 181 25.15 3.94 -1.27
N LEU A 182 24.82 2.88 -0.53
CA LEU A 182 23.46 2.33 -0.52
C LEU A 182 22.43 3.33 0.01
N PHE A 183 22.80 4.12 1.01
CA PHE A 183 21.91 5.17 1.53
C PHE A 183 21.67 6.24 0.47
N THR A 184 22.74 6.74 -0.19
CA THR A 184 22.62 7.74 -1.26
C THR A 184 21.73 7.25 -2.40
N PHE A 185 21.95 6.02 -2.85
CA PHE A 185 21.11 5.38 -3.88
C PHE A 185 19.61 5.34 -3.48
N LYS A 186 19.32 4.86 -2.28
CA LYS A 186 17.93 4.77 -1.78
C LYS A 186 17.32 6.14 -1.51
N PHE A 187 18.12 7.12 -1.08
CA PHE A 187 17.66 8.50 -0.91
C PHE A 187 17.28 9.12 -2.25
N THR A 188 18.02 8.85 -3.32
CA THR A 188 17.67 9.27 -4.68
C THR A 188 16.33 8.65 -5.13
N ILE A 189 16.09 7.36 -4.83
CA ILE A 189 14.81 6.72 -5.10
C ILE A 189 13.68 7.41 -4.32
N LEU A 190 13.89 7.71 -3.04
CA LEU A 190 12.90 8.42 -2.22
C LEU A 190 12.60 9.80 -2.81
N ALA A 191 13.64 10.59 -3.16
CA ALA A 191 13.48 11.91 -3.77
C ALA A 191 12.69 11.84 -5.09
N LEU A 192 13.01 10.86 -5.94
CA LEU A 192 12.27 10.59 -7.17
C LEU A 192 10.78 10.33 -6.89
N PHE A 193 10.46 9.46 -5.91
CA PHE A 193 9.06 9.18 -5.57
C PHE A 193 8.35 10.35 -4.91
N ILE A 194 9.04 11.23 -4.19
CA ILE A 194 8.46 12.49 -3.69
C ILE A 194 8.01 13.36 -4.87
N ILE A 195 8.90 13.59 -5.84
CA ILE A 195 8.60 14.39 -7.04
C ILE A 195 7.46 13.74 -7.84
N LEU A 196 7.54 12.44 -8.10
CA LEU A 196 6.49 11.72 -8.81
C LEU A 196 5.14 11.78 -8.07
N SER A 197 5.11 11.77 -6.73
CA SER A 197 3.89 11.83 -5.94
C SER A 197 3.23 13.21 -5.95
N ILE A 198 4.00 14.27 -6.19
CA ILE A 198 3.47 15.62 -6.42
C ILE A 198 2.77 15.67 -7.79
N LEU A 199 3.37 15.07 -8.82
CA LEU A 199 2.87 15.09 -10.20
C LEU A 199 1.73 14.08 -10.43
N PHE A 200 1.91 12.84 -9.97
CA PHE A 200 0.99 11.72 -10.18
C PHE A 200 0.33 11.28 -8.87
N TYR A 201 -0.90 10.82 -8.95
CA TYR A 201 -1.58 10.27 -7.79
C TYR A 201 -1.07 8.87 -7.46
N ARG A 202 -0.42 8.71 -6.31
CA ARG A 202 0.08 7.44 -5.75
C ARG A 202 0.93 6.60 -6.72
N PRO A 203 2.00 7.14 -7.33
CA PRO A 203 2.81 6.43 -8.32
C PRO A 203 3.44 5.16 -7.78
N PHE A 204 3.99 5.19 -6.55
CA PHE A 204 4.57 4.01 -5.92
C PHE A 204 3.53 2.89 -5.73
N CYS A 205 2.34 3.20 -5.22
CA CYS A 205 1.27 2.23 -5.01
C CYS A 205 0.71 1.65 -6.32
N LYS A 206 0.75 2.43 -7.42
CA LYS A 206 0.29 1.99 -8.74
C LYS A 206 1.29 1.08 -9.42
N TRP A 207 2.60 1.38 -9.34
CA TRP A 207 3.61 0.81 -10.23
C TRP A 207 4.61 -0.11 -9.55
N ILE A 208 4.98 0.15 -8.29
CA ILE A 208 6.11 -0.49 -7.63
C ILE A 208 5.71 -1.37 -6.44
N CYS A 209 4.69 -0.97 -5.68
CA CYS A 209 4.39 -1.57 -4.38
C CYS A 209 3.96 -3.04 -4.47
N PRO A 210 4.75 -4.02 -3.97
CA PRO A 210 4.38 -5.43 -3.98
C PRO A 210 3.21 -5.75 -3.04
N LEU A 211 3.06 -5.01 -1.94
CA LEU A 211 1.91 -5.12 -1.05
C LEU A 211 0.61 -4.77 -1.78
N GLY A 212 0.67 -3.70 -2.60
CA GLY A 212 -0.44 -3.33 -3.48
C GLY A 212 -0.73 -4.40 -4.55
N ALA A 213 0.29 -5.14 -5.03
CA ALA A 213 0.12 -6.26 -5.94
C ALA A 213 -0.60 -7.43 -5.25
N ILE A 214 -0.17 -7.83 -4.04
CA ILE A 214 -0.80 -8.92 -3.27
C ILE A 214 -2.28 -8.61 -3.01
N TYR A 215 -2.60 -7.47 -2.40
CA TYR A 215 -4.00 -7.12 -2.10
C TYR A 215 -4.86 -6.92 -3.36
N SER A 216 -4.27 -6.57 -4.50
CA SER A 216 -5.03 -6.43 -5.75
C SER A 216 -5.58 -7.75 -6.28
N LEU A 217 -4.91 -8.86 -6.02
CA LEU A 217 -5.38 -10.20 -6.40
C LEU A 217 -6.69 -10.54 -5.67
N PHE A 218 -6.83 -10.09 -4.42
CA PHE A 218 -8.03 -10.34 -3.62
C PHE A 218 -9.18 -9.37 -3.90
N ASN A 219 -8.97 -8.30 -4.65
CA ASN A 219 -9.99 -7.24 -4.81
C ASN A 219 -11.31 -7.74 -5.41
N LYS A 220 -11.27 -8.77 -6.27
CA LYS A 220 -12.47 -9.36 -6.88
C LYS A 220 -13.23 -10.28 -5.91
N VAL A 221 -12.51 -10.95 -5.00
CA VAL A 221 -13.07 -11.98 -4.10
C VAL A 221 -13.29 -11.49 -2.67
N SER A 222 -12.83 -10.28 -2.34
CA SER A 222 -12.93 -9.75 -0.97
C SER A 222 -14.38 -9.49 -0.54
N PHE A 223 -14.62 -9.63 0.76
CA PHE A 223 -15.93 -9.35 1.38
C PHE A 223 -16.38 -7.90 1.22
N LEU A 224 -15.47 -6.94 1.46
CA LEU A 224 -15.77 -5.53 1.25
C LEU A 224 -15.69 -5.23 -0.25
N LYS A 225 -16.79 -4.85 -0.88
CA LYS A 225 -16.89 -4.55 -2.31
C LYS A 225 -17.50 -3.18 -2.55
N ILE A 226 -17.25 -2.62 -3.74
CA ILE A 226 -18.05 -1.51 -4.28
C ILE A 226 -19.13 -2.11 -5.15
N GLN A 227 -20.37 -1.70 -4.92
CA GLN A 227 -21.53 -2.09 -5.71
C GLN A 227 -22.11 -0.85 -6.39
N VAL A 228 -22.50 -1.00 -7.66
CA VAL A 228 -23.20 0.00 -8.44
C VAL A 228 -24.63 -0.48 -8.63
N ASP A 229 -25.59 0.35 -8.25
CA ASP A 229 -27.00 0.13 -8.47
C ASP A 229 -27.34 0.67 -9.89
N HIS A 230 -27.55 -0.22 -10.83
CA HIS A 230 -27.78 0.14 -12.22
C HIS A 230 -29.17 0.77 -12.45
N GLU A 231 -30.15 0.54 -11.56
CA GLU A 231 -31.47 1.17 -11.64
C GLU A 231 -31.41 2.68 -11.30
N LYS A 232 -30.50 3.05 -10.37
CA LYS A 232 -30.24 4.43 -9.99
C LYS A 232 -29.17 5.11 -10.83
N CYS A 233 -28.43 4.34 -11.62
CA CYS A 233 -27.31 4.85 -12.39
C CYS A 233 -27.78 5.50 -13.69
N VAL A 234 -27.62 6.81 -13.81
CA VAL A 234 -27.98 7.59 -15.02
C VAL A 234 -26.89 7.59 -16.10
N GLY A 235 -25.85 6.76 -15.98
CA GLY A 235 -24.80 6.63 -17.00
C GLY A 235 -23.87 7.84 -17.20
N CYS A 236 -23.90 8.84 -16.34
CA CYS A 236 -23.17 10.12 -16.51
C CYS A 236 -21.63 10.00 -16.43
N GLN A 237 -21.07 8.85 -16.06
CA GLN A 237 -19.63 8.54 -15.97
C GLN A 237 -18.81 9.48 -15.05
N LYS A 238 -19.45 10.31 -14.23
CA LYS A 238 -18.78 11.26 -13.33
C LYS A 238 -17.87 10.53 -12.33
N CYS A 239 -18.32 9.36 -11.84
CA CYS A 239 -17.56 8.49 -10.93
C CYS A 239 -16.23 8.00 -11.52
N SER A 240 -16.21 7.64 -12.81
CA SER A 240 -15.01 7.20 -13.52
C SER A 240 -14.04 8.35 -13.80
N ARG A 241 -14.59 9.54 -14.12
CA ARG A 241 -13.77 10.75 -14.35
C ARG A 241 -13.06 11.26 -13.09
N VAL A 242 -13.67 11.17 -11.92
CA VAL A 242 -13.04 11.57 -10.65
C VAL A 242 -12.11 10.49 -10.08
N CYS A 243 -12.08 9.30 -10.65
CA CYS A 243 -11.27 8.19 -10.16
C CYS A 243 -9.78 8.42 -10.41
N LYS A 244 -9.05 8.84 -9.38
CA LYS A 244 -7.59 9.07 -9.45
C LYS A 244 -6.78 7.78 -9.67
N MET A 245 -7.42 6.59 -9.53
CA MET A 245 -6.82 5.30 -9.84
C MET A 245 -7.08 4.83 -11.27
N ASP A 246 -7.73 5.66 -12.10
CA ASP A 246 -8.09 5.41 -13.51
C ASP A 246 -8.88 4.10 -13.69
N VAL A 247 -9.86 3.86 -12.82
CA VAL A 247 -10.76 2.70 -12.88
C VAL A 247 -12.09 3.15 -13.47
N ASN A 248 -12.62 2.37 -14.42
CA ASN A 248 -14.01 2.53 -14.85
C ASN A 248 -14.90 1.89 -13.77
N VAL A 249 -15.52 2.75 -12.95
CA VAL A 249 -16.28 2.30 -11.77
C VAL A 249 -17.60 1.66 -12.15
N VAL A 250 -18.20 2.07 -13.27
CA VAL A 250 -19.50 1.54 -13.72
C VAL A 250 -19.36 0.11 -14.20
N ASP A 251 -18.37 -0.15 -15.06
CA ASP A 251 -18.20 -1.49 -15.68
C ASP A 251 -17.40 -2.44 -14.76
N THR A 252 -16.42 -1.91 -14.03
CA THR A 252 -15.51 -2.74 -13.20
C THR A 252 -15.29 -2.15 -11.81
N PRO A 253 -16.32 -2.10 -10.94
CA PRO A 253 -16.23 -1.44 -9.62
C PRO A 253 -15.17 -2.05 -8.70
N ASN A 254 -14.92 -3.37 -8.81
CA ASN A 254 -13.93 -4.09 -8.02
C ASN A 254 -12.64 -4.41 -8.81
N HIS A 255 -12.26 -3.51 -9.73
CA HIS A 255 -11.01 -3.63 -10.47
C HIS A 255 -9.81 -3.82 -9.52
N PRO A 256 -8.77 -4.61 -9.89
CA PRO A 256 -7.56 -4.77 -9.08
C PRO A 256 -6.88 -3.47 -8.64
N GLU A 257 -7.04 -2.38 -9.40
CA GLU A 257 -6.49 -1.07 -9.02
C GLU A 257 -7.38 -0.25 -8.07
N CYS A 258 -8.63 -0.64 -7.82
CA CYS A 258 -9.52 0.10 -6.92
C CYS A 258 -9.07 0.00 -5.46
N ILE A 259 -8.69 1.13 -4.85
CA ILE A 259 -8.32 1.23 -3.43
C ILE A 259 -9.52 1.53 -2.52
N ARG A 260 -10.73 1.50 -3.07
CA ARG A 260 -11.99 1.72 -2.34
C ARG A 260 -12.04 3.03 -1.56
N CYS A 261 -11.45 4.09 -2.09
CA CYS A 261 -11.34 5.40 -1.43
C CYS A 261 -12.67 6.15 -1.26
N GLY A 262 -13.74 5.74 -1.97
CA GLY A 262 -15.06 6.35 -1.88
C GLY A 262 -15.27 7.65 -2.65
N GLU A 263 -14.27 8.17 -3.39
CA GLU A 263 -14.44 9.42 -4.17
C GLU A 263 -15.52 9.30 -5.25
N CYS A 264 -15.68 8.12 -5.86
CA CYS A 264 -16.77 7.84 -6.79
C CYS A 264 -18.17 7.96 -6.15
N MET A 265 -18.29 7.59 -4.87
CA MET A 265 -19.55 7.71 -4.13
C MET A 265 -19.90 9.16 -3.85
N LYS A 266 -18.90 10.00 -3.47
CA LYS A 266 -19.09 11.44 -3.27
C LYS A 266 -19.51 12.15 -4.55
N ALA A 267 -19.02 11.69 -5.70
CA ALA A 267 -19.26 12.32 -7.00
C ALA A 267 -20.57 11.86 -7.66
N CYS A 268 -21.19 10.79 -7.16
CA CYS A 268 -22.40 10.24 -7.73
C CYS A 268 -23.63 11.11 -7.38
N PRO A 269 -24.32 11.69 -8.37
CA PRO A 269 -25.47 12.56 -8.09
C PRO A 269 -26.73 11.79 -7.65
N THR A 270 -26.82 10.50 -7.98
CA THR A 270 -27.97 9.65 -7.69
C THR A 270 -27.72 8.63 -6.57
N ASP A 271 -26.59 8.75 -5.85
CA ASP A 271 -26.20 7.81 -4.79
C ASP A 271 -26.25 6.32 -5.22
N ALA A 272 -26.01 6.06 -6.51
CA ALA A 272 -26.04 4.71 -7.09
C ALA A 272 -24.86 3.81 -6.65
N ILE A 273 -23.85 4.37 -5.97
CA ILE A 273 -22.63 3.63 -5.59
C ILE A 273 -22.58 3.49 -4.09
N CYS A 274 -22.36 2.27 -3.60
CA CYS A 274 -22.25 1.99 -2.16
C CYS A 274 -21.16 0.94 -1.85
N TYR A 275 -20.74 0.89 -0.59
CA TYR A 275 -20.01 -0.26 -0.05
C TYR A 275 -20.99 -1.39 0.24
N HIS A 276 -20.60 -2.58 -0.16
CA HIS A 276 -21.29 -3.82 0.17
C HIS A 276 -20.32 -4.73 0.93
N TYR A 277 -20.80 -5.35 2.00
CA TYR A 277 -20.02 -6.31 2.78
C TYR A 277 -20.72 -7.67 2.73
N GLY A 278 -20.07 -8.67 2.17
CA GLY A 278 -20.59 -10.03 2.03
C GLY A 278 -20.30 -10.67 0.69
N PHE A 279 -20.57 -11.99 0.57
CA PHE A 279 -20.43 -12.74 -0.66
C PHE A 279 -21.60 -12.59 -1.61
N SER A 280 -22.81 -12.22 -1.09
CA SER A 280 -24.00 -12.07 -1.90
C SER A 280 -23.84 -10.89 -2.88
N THR A 281 -23.58 -11.20 -4.13
CA THR A 281 -23.93 -10.30 -5.22
C THR A 281 -25.42 -10.46 -5.46
N LYS A 282 -26.23 -9.44 -5.13
CA LYS A 282 -27.53 -9.30 -5.79
C LYS A 282 -27.23 -9.42 -7.29
N LYS A 283 -27.81 -10.44 -7.94
CA LYS A 283 -27.63 -10.69 -9.37
C LYS A 283 -27.72 -9.36 -10.08
N GLN A 284 -26.68 -9.00 -10.82
CA GLN A 284 -26.82 -8.08 -11.91
C GLN A 284 -27.87 -8.73 -12.80
N ALA A 285 -29.05 -8.14 -12.89
CA ALA A 285 -30.06 -8.58 -13.84
C ALA A 285 -29.37 -8.55 -15.20
N GLU A 286 -29.16 -9.73 -15.77
CA GLU A 286 -29.00 -9.88 -17.21
C GLU A 286 -30.22 -9.25 -17.88
N ASN A 287 -30.04 -8.06 -18.40
CA ASN A 287 -30.84 -7.49 -19.45
C ASN A 287 -29.89 -6.89 -20.46
N LYS A 288 -29.32 -7.78 -21.26
CA LYS A 288 -28.98 -7.51 -22.66
C LYS A 288 -29.98 -8.30 -23.48
N ASN A 289 -31.03 -7.64 -23.88
CA ASN A 289 -31.75 -7.85 -25.13
C ASN A 289 -31.87 -6.51 -25.82
#